data_260994d657a233e9dbab2d78c7c3cf89
#
_entry.id   260994d657a233e9dbab2d78c7c3cf89
#
_cell.length_a   1.000
_cell.length_b   1.000
_cell.length_c   1.000
_cell.angle_alpha   90.00
_cell.angle_beta   90.00
_cell.angle_gamma   90.00
#
_symmetry.space_group_name_H-M   'P 1'
#
loop_
_entity.id
_entity.type
_entity.pdbx_description
1 polymer ?
#
loop_
_entity_poly.entity_id
_entity_poly.type
_entity_poly.pdbx_seq_one_letter_code
_entity_poly.pdbx_strand_id
1 'polypeptide(L)'
;MNAGPSRLLVVSVIVVASLVGACSPGNGASATQHAIPRVGLMHVGTDHNPPSLATLVAGLGDLGWLDGPPTLVIQQLIGDGTKVQGRMKQVQGQYDGQRIQLIWRNLDPAQPTQVQEQAREFVRERVDLIVAFEDKSIRAAQDATADPGNRIPVVFLHPSDPVRDGLVESLAHPGGHLTGVWGARDPVAKQLEIYRQILPKPQPLRLLTLVDPTDTATTRDLLAEARDAAGKLGIELDERQAADDAGLEAVFQSLKPGAADGVFILSPSLRLNFSTKILGLAAAANLPVQAHRKEWVDPQMTPHGALFSLGVDVGPVGTAGARFVDSILKGAQPADLPAQEVPRVEFALSLRRAAELGITVPEPVKIQADVVYP
;
A
#
# COMPACT_ATOMS: atom_id res chain seq x y z
N MET A 1 37.26 -72.05 -62.61
CA MET A 1 36.36 -71.74 -63.73
C MET A 1 35.01 -71.46 -63.10
N ASN A 2 34.37 -70.40 -63.52
CA ASN A 2 33.06 -69.89 -63.14
C ASN A 2 32.90 -69.15 -61.79
N ALA A 3 33.03 -67.85 -61.96
CA ALA A 3 32.57 -66.83 -61.00
C ALA A 3 31.02 -66.69 -61.08
N GLY A 4 30.36 -66.72 -59.96
CA GLY A 4 28.93 -66.38 -59.81
C GLY A 4 28.79 -64.97 -59.17
N PRO A 5 27.76 -64.20 -59.51
CA PRO A 5 27.71 -62.79 -59.20
C PRO A 5 27.21 -62.46 -57.80
N SER A 6 27.87 -61.48 -57.23
CA SER A 6 27.53 -60.87 -55.93
C SER A 6 26.14 -60.16 -55.99
N ARG A 7 25.25 -60.53 -55.16
CA ARG A 7 23.98 -59.82 -54.96
C ARG A 7 24.23 -58.64 -54.03
N LEU A 8 23.99 -57.43 -54.49
CA LEU A 8 23.93 -56.19 -53.73
C LEU A 8 22.60 -56.20 -52.94
N LEU A 9 22.70 -56.15 -51.64
CA LEU A 9 21.55 -55.96 -50.74
C LEU A 9 21.32 -54.46 -50.60
N VAL A 10 20.24 -53.96 -51.21
CA VAL A 10 19.80 -52.57 -51.01
C VAL A 10 19.00 -52.53 -49.72
N VAL A 11 19.59 -51.92 -48.72
CA VAL A 11 18.87 -51.64 -47.44
C VAL A 11 18.12 -50.32 -47.64
N SER A 12 16.81 -50.40 -47.82
CA SER A 12 15.93 -49.23 -47.81
C SER A 12 15.77 -48.73 -46.38
N VAL A 13 16.35 -47.57 -46.07
CA VAL A 13 16.11 -46.84 -44.84
C VAL A 13 14.79 -46.10 -45.00
N ILE A 14 13.76 -46.58 -44.31
CA ILE A 14 12.50 -45.85 -44.18
C ILE A 14 12.71 -44.76 -43.10
N VAL A 15 12.81 -43.48 -43.54
CA VAL A 15 12.76 -42.35 -42.65
C VAL A 15 11.31 -42.10 -42.29
N VAL A 16 10.92 -42.48 -41.05
CA VAL A 16 9.67 -42.11 -40.46
C VAL A 16 9.79 -40.64 -39.99
N ALA A 17 9.29 -39.69 -40.77
CA ALA A 17 9.13 -38.33 -40.34
C ALA A 17 8.04 -38.24 -39.28
N SER A 18 8.45 -38.17 -38.02
CA SER A 18 7.55 -37.82 -36.91
C SER A 18 7.12 -36.36 -37.03
N LEU A 19 5.91 -36.11 -37.46
CA LEU A 19 5.24 -34.82 -37.35
C LEU A 19 5.09 -34.49 -35.87
N VAL A 20 6.05 -33.75 -35.30
CA VAL A 20 5.87 -33.05 -34.04
C VAL A 20 4.99 -31.85 -34.36
N GLY A 21 3.72 -31.94 -33.94
CA GLY A 21 2.81 -30.81 -33.98
C GLY A 21 3.39 -29.66 -33.15
N ALA A 22 3.82 -28.61 -33.83
CA ALA A 22 4.15 -27.35 -33.19
C ALA A 22 2.85 -26.77 -32.57
N CYS A 23 2.69 -26.88 -31.27
CA CYS A 23 1.79 -26.00 -30.56
C CYS A 23 2.37 -24.59 -30.75
N SER A 24 1.70 -23.79 -31.54
CA SER A 24 1.94 -22.34 -31.59
C SER A 24 1.66 -21.76 -30.21
N PRO A 25 2.64 -21.08 -29.59
CA PRO A 25 2.31 -20.26 -28.44
C PRO A 25 1.39 -19.13 -28.92
N GLY A 26 0.23 -19.00 -28.28
CA GLY A 26 -0.69 -17.91 -28.56
C GLY A 26 0.06 -16.57 -28.52
N ASN A 27 -0.29 -15.69 -29.46
CA ASN A 27 0.16 -14.31 -29.54
C ASN A 27 -0.24 -13.55 -28.28
N GLY A 28 0.50 -13.71 -27.18
CA GLY A 28 0.61 -12.70 -26.16
C GLY A 28 1.45 -11.57 -26.74
N ALA A 29 0.91 -10.37 -26.79
CA ALA A 29 1.63 -9.19 -27.21
C ALA A 29 2.98 -9.17 -26.45
N SER A 30 4.09 -9.31 -27.18
CA SER A 30 5.43 -9.25 -26.63
C SER A 30 5.63 -7.82 -26.12
N ALA A 31 5.54 -7.63 -24.81
CA ALA A 31 6.04 -6.41 -24.20
C ALA A 31 7.48 -6.24 -24.70
N THR A 32 7.81 -5.07 -25.20
CA THR A 32 9.19 -4.73 -25.60
C THR A 32 10.02 -4.71 -24.32
N GLN A 33 10.63 -5.83 -23.98
CA GLN A 33 11.51 -5.93 -22.82
C GLN A 33 12.71 -5.02 -23.07
N HIS A 34 12.88 -4.02 -22.23
CA HIS A 34 14.05 -3.13 -22.28
C HIS A 34 15.30 -3.94 -21.92
N ALA A 35 16.46 -3.54 -22.45
CA ALA A 35 17.74 -4.17 -22.08
C ALA A 35 18.00 -4.07 -20.57
N ILE A 36 17.53 -2.98 -19.94
CA ILE A 36 17.48 -2.77 -18.50
C ILE A 36 16.01 -2.53 -18.13
N PRO A 37 15.37 -3.37 -17.28
CA PRO A 37 13.97 -3.22 -16.98
C PRO A 37 13.68 -1.90 -16.25
N ARG A 38 12.58 -1.27 -16.66
CA ARG A 38 12.08 0.01 -16.14
C ARG A 38 10.85 -0.24 -15.26
N VAL A 39 10.92 0.15 -14.00
CA VAL A 39 9.84 -0.04 -13.02
C VAL A 39 9.31 1.30 -12.58
N GLY A 40 8.03 1.57 -12.87
CA GLY A 40 7.30 2.72 -12.35
C GLY A 40 6.86 2.46 -10.92
N LEU A 41 7.19 3.35 -10.01
CA LEU A 41 6.78 3.33 -8.60
C LEU A 41 5.82 4.50 -8.36
N MET A 42 4.59 4.23 -7.99
CA MET A 42 3.53 5.24 -7.89
C MET A 42 2.88 5.24 -6.51
N HIS A 43 2.94 6.38 -5.83
CA HIS A 43 2.31 6.60 -4.54
C HIS A 43 1.46 7.87 -4.57
N VAL A 44 0.36 7.87 -3.85
CA VAL A 44 -0.50 9.03 -3.65
C VAL A 44 -0.57 9.33 -2.17
N GLY A 45 0.12 10.37 -1.73
CA GLY A 45 0.14 10.70 -0.31
C GLY A 45 1.10 11.81 0.09
N THR A 46 0.96 12.24 1.34
CA THR A 46 1.79 13.27 1.95
C THR A 46 3.14 12.74 2.46
N ASP A 47 3.26 11.44 2.57
CA ASP A 47 4.51 10.77 2.96
C ASP A 47 5.40 10.55 1.74
N HIS A 48 6.51 11.28 1.64
CA HIS A 48 7.43 11.17 0.51
C HIS A 48 8.28 9.91 0.53
N ASN A 49 8.44 9.31 1.71
CA ASN A 49 9.18 8.08 1.92
C ASN A 49 8.35 7.10 2.76
N PRO A 50 7.29 6.52 2.20
CA PRO A 50 6.51 5.55 2.94
C PRO A 50 7.39 4.36 3.33
N PRO A 51 7.22 3.78 4.53
CA PRO A 51 8.04 2.65 5.01
C PRO A 51 8.08 1.47 4.02
N SER A 52 7.01 1.25 3.29
CA SER A 52 6.93 0.21 2.24
C SER A 52 7.84 0.51 1.03
N LEU A 53 8.10 1.78 0.68
CA LEU A 53 9.09 2.13 -0.34
C LEU A 53 10.50 1.78 0.13
N ALA A 54 10.86 2.17 1.37
CA ALA A 54 12.18 1.90 1.91
C ALA A 54 12.48 0.40 1.96
N THR A 55 11.51 -0.41 2.40
CA THR A 55 11.67 -1.87 2.49
C THR A 55 11.57 -2.58 1.14
N LEU A 56 10.82 -2.02 0.16
CA LEU A 56 10.83 -2.48 -1.24
C LEU A 56 12.23 -2.30 -1.84
N VAL A 57 12.80 -1.10 -1.72
CA VAL A 57 14.14 -0.79 -2.24
C VAL A 57 15.21 -1.65 -1.57
N ALA A 58 15.13 -1.84 -0.24
CA ALA A 58 16.02 -2.74 0.48
C ALA A 58 15.92 -4.18 -0.04
N GLY A 59 14.69 -4.70 -0.19
CA GLY A 59 14.44 -6.04 -0.73
C GLY A 59 14.94 -6.21 -2.17
N LEU A 60 14.85 -5.19 -3.03
CA LEU A 60 15.46 -5.22 -4.37
C LEU A 60 16.99 -5.26 -4.29
N GLY A 61 17.58 -4.59 -3.29
CA GLY A 61 19.02 -4.67 -3.02
C GLY A 61 19.46 -6.10 -2.63
N ASP A 62 18.73 -6.73 -1.69
CA ASP A 62 18.97 -8.10 -1.23
C ASP A 62 18.85 -9.13 -2.38
N LEU A 63 17.96 -8.87 -3.34
CA LEU A 63 17.76 -9.67 -4.55
C LEU A 63 18.78 -9.37 -5.67
N GLY A 64 19.69 -8.43 -5.43
CA GLY A 64 20.79 -8.11 -6.35
C GLY A 64 20.41 -7.19 -7.50
N TRP A 65 19.30 -6.49 -7.46
CA TRP A 65 18.87 -5.54 -8.49
C TRP A 65 19.59 -4.20 -8.44
N LEU A 66 20.08 -3.79 -7.26
CA LEU A 66 20.72 -2.48 -7.08
C LEU A 66 22.25 -2.57 -7.20
N ASP A 67 22.87 -1.50 -7.72
CA ASP A 67 24.32 -1.39 -7.87
C ASP A 67 24.99 -0.71 -6.67
N GLY A 68 24.19 -0.24 -5.70
CA GLY A 68 24.68 0.47 -4.50
C GLY A 68 23.75 0.28 -3.30
N PRO A 69 24.08 0.88 -2.16
CA PRO A 69 23.30 0.73 -0.94
C PRO A 69 21.89 1.31 -1.12
N PRO A 70 20.85 0.63 -0.59
CA PRO A 70 19.45 1.06 -0.72
C PRO A 70 19.19 2.50 -0.26
N THR A 71 19.90 2.99 0.73
CA THR A 71 19.78 4.37 1.25
C THR A 71 20.11 5.42 0.19
N LEU A 72 21.14 5.20 -0.63
CA LEU A 72 21.50 6.12 -1.73
C LEU A 72 20.45 6.06 -2.85
N VAL A 73 19.91 4.89 -3.16
CA VAL A 73 18.83 4.73 -4.12
C VAL A 73 17.58 5.50 -3.67
N ILE A 74 17.21 5.37 -2.39
CA ILE A 74 16.09 6.12 -1.82
C ILE A 74 16.33 7.63 -1.93
N GLN A 75 17.55 8.12 -1.61
CA GLN A 75 17.88 9.54 -1.77
C GLN A 75 17.71 10.04 -3.21
N GLN A 76 18.08 9.24 -4.20
CA GLN A 76 17.85 9.59 -5.62
C GLN A 76 16.37 9.64 -5.97
N LEU A 77 15.55 8.73 -5.42
CA LEU A 77 14.13 8.67 -5.68
C LEU A 77 13.35 9.81 -5.01
N ILE A 78 13.67 10.16 -3.76
CA ILE A 78 12.92 11.16 -2.99
C ILE A 78 13.61 12.54 -2.91
N GLY A 79 14.86 12.64 -3.36
CA GLY A 79 15.67 13.86 -3.21
C GLY A 79 16.13 14.10 -1.77
N ASP A 80 16.75 15.27 -1.52
CA ASP A 80 17.36 15.62 -0.21
C ASP A 80 16.36 15.83 0.92
N GLY A 81 15.10 15.53 0.80
CA GLY A 81 14.10 15.67 1.88
C GLY A 81 14.00 17.04 2.59
N THR A 82 14.99 17.94 2.39
CA THR A 82 15.20 19.18 3.15
C THR A 82 14.46 20.39 2.56
N LYS A 83 13.75 20.28 1.45
CA LYS A 83 13.10 21.42 0.77
C LYS A 83 11.57 21.38 0.76
N VAL A 84 10.92 20.66 1.67
CA VAL A 84 9.46 20.62 1.73
C VAL A 84 8.95 21.32 2.98
N GLN A 85 9.16 22.64 3.07
CA GLN A 85 8.31 23.53 3.85
C GLN A 85 7.34 24.21 2.89
N GLY A 86 6.07 23.80 2.94
CA GLY A 86 4.98 24.35 2.12
C GLY A 86 4.33 23.28 1.26
N ARG A 87 3.04 23.47 0.91
CA ARG A 87 2.16 22.59 0.14
C ARG A 87 2.91 21.62 -0.77
N MET A 88 2.67 20.34 -0.56
CA MET A 88 3.36 19.26 -1.25
C MET A 88 3.45 19.48 -2.75
N LYS A 89 4.66 19.70 -3.21
CA LYS A 89 4.99 19.53 -4.62
C LYS A 89 5.16 18.04 -4.87
N GLN A 90 4.71 17.56 -6.03
CA GLN A 90 5.01 16.22 -6.51
C GLN A 90 6.49 15.93 -6.33
N VAL A 91 6.83 14.81 -5.72
CA VAL A 91 8.20 14.33 -5.68
C VAL A 91 8.36 13.36 -6.85
N GLN A 92 9.26 13.71 -7.75
CA GLN A 92 9.64 12.88 -8.88
C GLN A 92 11.13 12.59 -8.78
N GLY A 93 11.49 11.32 -8.85
CA GLY A 93 12.88 10.91 -8.85
C GLY A 93 13.10 9.68 -9.70
N GLN A 94 14.36 9.43 -10.02
CA GLN A 94 14.75 8.32 -10.85
C GLN A 94 16.07 7.75 -10.34
N TYR A 95 16.17 6.42 -10.38
CA TYR A 95 17.38 5.67 -10.18
C TYR A 95 17.72 4.93 -11.48
N ASP A 96 18.87 5.21 -12.05
CA ASP A 96 19.37 4.60 -13.28
C ASP A 96 20.49 3.61 -12.94
N GLY A 97 20.10 2.39 -12.56
CA GLY A 97 21.04 1.30 -12.30
C GLY A 97 21.38 0.51 -13.57
N GLN A 98 22.43 -0.33 -13.48
CA GLN A 98 22.86 -1.22 -14.57
C GLN A 98 21.94 -2.42 -14.77
N ARG A 99 21.12 -2.76 -13.75
CA ARG A 99 20.23 -3.94 -13.74
C ARG A 99 18.76 -3.59 -13.67
N ILE A 100 18.42 -2.38 -13.18
CA ILE A 100 17.05 -1.88 -13.05
C ILE A 100 17.03 -0.36 -13.08
N GLN A 101 16.01 0.22 -13.70
CA GLN A 101 15.64 1.61 -13.54
C GLN A 101 14.40 1.71 -12.67
N LEU A 102 14.39 2.58 -11.65
CA LEU A 102 13.25 2.87 -10.81
C LEU A 102 12.80 4.31 -11.05
N ILE A 103 11.53 4.50 -11.35
CA ILE A 103 10.94 5.81 -11.64
C ILE A 103 9.90 6.11 -10.57
N TRP A 104 10.23 6.98 -9.63
CA TRP A 104 9.36 7.33 -8.50
C TRP A 104 8.46 8.51 -8.80
N ARG A 105 7.19 8.37 -8.50
CA ARG A 105 6.17 9.42 -8.55
C ARG A 105 5.35 9.41 -7.27
N ASN A 106 5.55 10.44 -6.45
CA ASN A 106 4.67 10.71 -5.31
C ASN A 106 3.76 11.88 -5.65
N LEU A 107 2.46 11.65 -5.62
CA LEU A 107 1.44 12.53 -6.16
C LEU A 107 0.58 13.15 -5.06
N ASP A 108 0.13 14.37 -5.29
CA ASP A 108 -0.77 15.07 -4.40
C ASP A 108 -2.17 14.43 -4.42
N PRO A 109 -2.68 13.93 -3.27
CA PRO A 109 -4.01 13.34 -3.19
C PRO A 109 -5.15 14.29 -3.54
N ALA A 110 -4.93 15.60 -3.45
CA ALA A 110 -5.90 16.63 -3.83
C ALA A 110 -6.04 16.81 -5.35
N GLN A 111 -5.23 16.12 -6.16
CA GLN A 111 -5.20 16.27 -7.61
C GLN A 111 -5.45 14.94 -8.34
N PRO A 112 -6.68 14.37 -8.28
CA PRO A 112 -6.98 13.04 -8.81
C PRO A 112 -6.74 12.92 -10.33
N THR A 113 -6.89 14.00 -11.10
CA THR A 113 -6.62 14.00 -12.54
C THR A 113 -5.13 13.80 -12.85
N GLN A 114 -4.23 14.31 -12.02
CA GLN A 114 -2.78 14.09 -12.16
C GLN A 114 -2.40 12.65 -11.83
N VAL A 115 -3.09 12.03 -10.88
CA VAL A 115 -2.87 10.62 -10.51
C VAL A 115 -3.17 9.72 -11.72
N GLN A 116 -4.31 9.92 -12.37
CA GLN A 116 -4.69 9.20 -13.58
C GLN A 116 -3.74 9.45 -14.74
N GLU A 117 -3.33 10.71 -14.94
CA GLU A 117 -2.42 11.08 -16.02
C GLU A 117 -1.03 10.46 -15.84
N GLN A 118 -0.53 10.41 -14.60
CA GLN A 118 0.76 9.78 -14.31
C GLN A 118 0.75 8.26 -14.59
N ALA A 119 -0.34 7.58 -14.25
CA ALA A 119 -0.47 6.16 -14.58
C ALA A 119 -0.44 5.94 -16.11
N ARG A 120 -1.15 6.80 -16.88
CA ARG A 120 -1.12 6.78 -18.35
C ARG A 120 0.26 7.11 -18.91
N GLU A 121 1.03 7.97 -18.25
CA GLU A 121 2.41 8.29 -18.65
C GLU A 121 3.30 7.05 -18.56
N PHE A 122 3.23 6.27 -17.49
CA PHE A 122 3.95 5.00 -17.40
C PHE A 122 3.60 4.04 -18.54
N VAL A 123 2.33 4.00 -18.95
CA VAL A 123 1.91 3.21 -20.12
C VAL A 123 2.52 3.75 -21.41
N ARG A 124 2.52 5.09 -21.64
CA ARG A 124 3.16 5.71 -22.81
C ARG A 124 4.66 5.50 -22.85
N GLU A 125 5.30 5.57 -21.70
CA GLU A 125 6.74 5.29 -21.53
C GLU A 125 7.09 3.81 -21.64
N ARG A 126 6.07 2.93 -21.69
CA ARG A 126 6.23 1.49 -21.78
C ARG A 126 7.12 0.92 -20.67
N VAL A 127 6.89 1.32 -19.42
CA VAL A 127 7.59 0.67 -18.31
C VAL A 127 7.28 -0.82 -18.30
N ASP A 128 8.21 -1.65 -17.86
CA ASP A 128 8.05 -3.11 -17.86
C ASP A 128 7.17 -3.60 -16.72
N LEU A 129 7.02 -2.79 -15.66
CA LEU A 129 6.22 -3.09 -14.48
C LEU A 129 5.85 -1.80 -13.74
N ILE A 130 4.65 -1.76 -13.14
CA ILE A 130 4.22 -0.70 -12.23
C ILE A 130 4.09 -1.29 -10.83
N VAL A 131 4.71 -0.66 -9.83
CA VAL A 131 4.42 -0.90 -8.41
C VAL A 131 3.57 0.26 -7.92
N ALA A 132 2.35 -0.03 -7.49
CA ALA A 132 1.40 0.97 -7.02
C ALA A 132 1.12 0.77 -5.52
N PHE A 133 1.25 1.85 -4.76
CA PHE A 133 1.09 1.86 -3.32
C PHE A 133 -0.25 2.46 -2.97
N GLU A 134 -1.03 1.80 -2.13
CA GLU A 134 -2.33 2.24 -1.63
C GLU A 134 -3.43 2.36 -2.70
N ASP A 135 -4.67 2.39 -2.27
CA ASP A 135 -5.85 2.24 -3.12
C ASP A 135 -5.92 3.21 -4.32
N LYS A 136 -5.62 4.51 -4.10
CA LYS A 136 -5.78 5.52 -5.15
C LYS A 136 -4.79 5.32 -6.31
N SER A 137 -3.53 5.02 -6.01
CA SER A 137 -2.53 4.75 -7.04
C SER A 137 -2.74 3.38 -7.70
N ILE A 138 -3.16 2.37 -6.93
CA ILE A 138 -3.47 1.04 -7.47
C ILE A 138 -4.63 1.12 -8.47
N ARG A 139 -5.70 1.85 -8.12
CA ARG A 139 -6.85 2.04 -9.02
C ARG A 139 -6.44 2.77 -10.29
N ALA A 140 -5.65 3.83 -10.19
CA ALA A 140 -5.18 4.56 -11.35
C ALA A 140 -4.29 3.70 -12.26
N ALA A 141 -3.42 2.86 -11.70
CA ALA A 141 -2.61 1.92 -12.45
C ALA A 141 -3.48 0.85 -13.13
N GLN A 142 -4.47 0.28 -12.42
CA GLN A 142 -5.43 -0.68 -12.97
C GLN A 142 -6.17 -0.11 -14.18
N ASP A 143 -6.74 1.10 -14.03
CA ASP A 143 -7.49 1.77 -15.09
C ASP A 143 -6.61 2.07 -16.32
N ALA A 144 -5.38 2.54 -16.11
CA ALA A 144 -4.47 2.88 -17.19
C ALA A 144 -3.98 1.65 -17.97
N THR A 145 -3.92 0.48 -17.34
CA THR A 145 -3.43 -0.79 -17.92
C THR A 145 -4.56 -1.76 -18.29
N ALA A 146 -5.81 -1.30 -18.26
CA ALA A 146 -7.00 -2.13 -18.56
C ALA A 146 -7.06 -2.59 -20.03
N ASP A 147 -6.50 -1.81 -20.98
CA ASP A 147 -6.49 -2.16 -22.39
C ASP A 147 -5.63 -3.40 -22.64
N PRO A 148 -6.19 -4.49 -23.23
CA PRO A 148 -5.44 -5.70 -23.53
C PRO A 148 -4.17 -5.47 -24.40
N GLY A 149 -4.17 -4.43 -25.25
CA GLY A 149 -3.02 -4.05 -26.07
C GLY A 149 -1.88 -3.36 -25.32
N ASN A 150 -2.13 -2.90 -24.07
CA ASN A 150 -1.20 -2.15 -23.25
C ASN A 150 -1.09 -2.70 -21.82
N ARG A 151 -1.30 -4.01 -21.66
CA ARG A 151 -1.21 -4.65 -20.33
C ARG A 151 0.23 -4.65 -19.82
N ILE A 152 0.50 -3.71 -18.90
CA ILE A 152 1.73 -3.71 -18.12
C ILE A 152 1.39 -4.42 -16.79
N PRO A 153 2.24 -5.36 -16.31
CA PRO A 153 2.10 -5.95 -14.99
C PRO A 153 2.02 -4.89 -13.89
N VAL A 154 1.12 -5.08 -12.93
CA VAL A 154 1.01 -4.20 -11.76
C VAL A 154 1.19 -5.02 -10.49
N VAL A 155 2.16 -4.63 -9.68
CA VAL A 155 2.32 -5.12 -8.30
C VAL A 155 1.68 -4.10 -7.36
N PHE A 156 0.60 -4.49 -6.73
CA PHE A 156 -0.02 -3.65 -5.72
C PHE A 156 0.62 -3.87 -4.35
N LEU A 157 0.76 -2.79 -3.58
CA LEU A 157 1.22 -2.82 -2.20
C LEU A 157 0.19 -2.15 -1.30
N HIS A 158 -0.32 -2.92 -0.35
CA HIS A 158 -1.22 -2.45 0.70
C HIS A 158 -2.57 -1.88 0.22
N PRO A 159 -3.31 -2.57 -0.69
CA PRO A 159 -4.72 -2.23 -0.91
C PRO A 159 -5.56 -2.53 0.34
N SER A 160 -6.71 -1.88 0.44
CA SER A 160 -7.64 -2.12 1.55
C SER A 160 -8.25 -3.53 1.50
N ASP A 161 -8.72 -3.98 0.33
CA ASP A 161 -9.18 -5.35 0.09
C ASP A 161 -9.09 -5.68 -1.41
N PRO A 162 -8.10 -6.47 -1.84
CA PRO A 162 -7.83 -6.67 -3.26
C PRO A 162 -8.92 -7.44 -4.01
N VAL A 163 -9.64 -8.33 -3.33
CA VAL A 163 -10.73 -9.10 -3.96
C VAL A 163 -12.00 -8.26 -4.05
N ARG A 164 -12.38 -7.64 -2.94
CA ARG A 164 -13.60 -6.83 -2.89
C ARG A 164 -13.53 -5.59 -3.77
N ASP A 165 -12.37 -4.97 -3.86
CA ASP A 165 -12.13 -3.80 -4.69
C ASP A 165 -11.90 -4.17 -6.17
N GLY A 166 -11.97 -5.46 -6.52
CA GLY A 166 -11.92 -5.95 -7.90
C GLY A 166 -10.53 -5.82 -8.54
N LEU A 167 -9.48 -5.88 -7.73
CA LEU A 167 -8.11 -5.87 -8.22
C LEU A 167 -7.69 -7.26 -8.72
N VAL A 168 -8.17 -8.32 -8.06
CA VAL A 168 -7.92 -9.72 -8.39
C VAL A 168 -9.21 -10.54 -8.28
N GLU A 169 -9.29 -11.67 -9.00
CA GLU A 169 -10.43 -12.60 -8.90
C GLU A 169 -10.47 -13.32 -7.54
N SER A 170 -9.30 -13.74 -7.07
CA SER A 170 -9.09 -14.30 -5.73
C SER A 170 -7.63 -14.10 -5.31
N LEU A 171 -7.34 -14.28 -4.02
CA LEU A 171 -5.95 -14.19 -3.53
C LEU A 171 -5.08 -15.32 -4.08
N ALA A 172 -5.62 -16.54 -4.22
CA ALA A 172 -4.89 -17.70 -4.74
C ALA A 172 -4.70 -17.65 -6.26
N HIS A 173 -5.65 -17.06 -6.98
CA HIS A 173 -5.65 -16.95 -8.44
C HIS A 173 -6.04 -15.53 -8.83
N PRO A 174 -5.07 -14.61 -8.99
CA PRO A 174 -5.34 -13.22 -9.36
C PRO A 174 -6.07 -13.06 -10.69
N GLY A 175 -5.82 -13.94 -11.67
CA GLY A 175 -6.56 -14.05 -12.92
C GLY A 175 -6.27 -12.97 -13.97
N GLY A 176 -5.59 -11.90 -13.60
CA GLY A 176 -5.32 -10.73 -14.46
C GLY A 176 -3.85 -10.36 -14.55
N HIS A 177 -3.60 -9.08 -14.80
CA HIS A 177 -2.25 -8.49 -14.84
C HIS A 177 -1.87 -7.78 -13.53
N LEU A 178 -2.70 -7.88 -12.51
CA LEU A 178 -2.44 -7.39 -11.17
C LEU A 178 -2.16 -8.55 -10.21
N THR A 179 -1.19 -8.39 -9.34
CA THR A 179 -0.92 -9.21 -8.15
C THR A 179 -0.16 -8.38 -7.14
N GLY A 180 0.13 -8.91 -5.96
CA GLY A 180 0.96 -8.17 -5.01
C GLY A 180 0.75 -8.57 -3.56
N VAL A 181 0.91 -7.58 -2.68
CA VAL A 181 0.92 -7.78 -1.23
C VAL A 181 -0.12 -6.89 -0.58
N TRP A 182 -0.92 -7.45 0.30
CA TRP A 182 -1.87 -6.70 1.10
C TRP A 182 -1.66 -6.97 2.59
N GLY A 183 -2.09 -6.01 3.42
CA GLY A 183 -2.06 -6.17 4.86
C GLY A 183 -3.32 -6.84 5.38
N ALA A 184 -3.28 -7.30 6.63
CA ALA A 184 -4.49 -7.70 7.33
C ALA A 184 -5.52 -6.57 7.33
N ARG A 185 -6.79 -6.94 7.29
CA ARG A 185 -7.88 -5.96 7.38
C ARG A 185 -7.74 -5.16 8.68
N ASP A 186 -8.04 -3.87 8.62
CA ASP A 186 -8.04 -3.00 9.80
C ASP A 186 -8.91 -3.57 10.93
N PRO A 187 -8.35 -3.75 12.13
CA PRO A 187 -9.07 -4.34 13.26
C PRO A 187 -9.96 -3.30 13.96
N VAL A 188 -10.94 -2.74 13.24
CA VAL A 188 -11.79 -1.61 13.67
C VAL A 188 -12.45 -1.85 15.02
N ALA A 189 -13.02 -3.05 15.21
CA ALA A 189 -13.65 -3.41 16.48
C ALA A 189 -12.65 -3.37 17.65
N LYS A 190 -11.42 -3.87 17.43
CA LYS A 190 -10.36 -3.86 18.45
C LYS A 190 -9.83 -2.45 18.72
N GLN A 191 -9.76 -1.61 17.72
CA GLN A 191 -9.38 -0.19 17.87
C GLN A 191 -10.38 0.53 18.79
N LEU A 192 -11.68 0.32 18.60
CA LEU A 192 -12.73 0.88 19.46
C LEU A 192 -12.71 0.29 20.87
N GLU A 193 -12.46 -1.01 21.01
CA GLU A 193 -12.28 -1.66 22.31
C GLU A 193 -11.12 -1.04 23.11
N ILE A 194 -9.96 -0.79 22.46
CA ILE A 194 -8.83 -0.12 23.10
C ILE A 194 -9.19 1.30 23.52
N TYR A 195 -9.89 2.06 22.68
CA TYR A 195 -10.41 3.37 23.08
C TYR A 195 -11.25 3.28 24.36
N ARG A 196 -12.17 2.32 24.42
CA ARG A 196 -13.05 2.12 25.56
C ARG A 196 -12.28 1.73 26.81
N GLN A 197 -11.20 0.96 26.69
CA GLN A 197 -10.34 0.58 27.82
C GLN A 197 -9.49 1.75 28.33
N ILE A 198 -8.94 2.57 27.41
CA ILE A 198 -8.09 3.73 27.79
C ILE A 198 -8.92 4.87 28.37
N LEU A 199 -10.14 5.09 27.85
CA LEU A 199 -11.03 6.18 28.25
C LEU A 199 -12.26 5.63 29.00
N PRO A 200 -12.13 5.25 30.29
CA PRO A 200 -13.22 4.66 31.07
C PRO A 200 -14.24 5.71 31.53
N LYS A 201 -14.70 6.55 30.61
CA LYS A 201 -15.72 7.57 30.87
C LYS A 201 -17.12 6.96 30.97
N PRO A 202 -18.10 7.65 31.62
CA PRO A 202 -19.50 7.27 31.54
C PRO A 202 -19.97 7.15 30.08
N GLN A 203 -20.93 6.26 29.83
CA GLN A 203 -21.52 6.10 28.49
C GLN A 203 -22.46 7.28 28.17
N PRO A 204 -22.55 7.65 26.88
CA PRO A 204 -21.72 7.17 25.77
C PRO A 204 -20.33 7.82 25.74
N LEU A 205 -19.30 7.05 25.35
CA LEU A 205 -18.02 7.60 24.93
C LEU A 205 -18.22 8.15 23.51
N ARG A 206 -17.92 9.43 23.27
CA ARG A 206 -18.16 10.09 21.97
C ARG A 206 -16.87 10.20 21.18
N LEU A 207 -16.83 9.60 19.99
CA LEU A 207 -15.68 9.68 19.09
C LEU A 207 -16.04 10.47 17.84
N LEU A 208 -15.32 11.57 17.60
CA LEU A 208 -15.32 12.22 16.30
C LEU A 208 -14.76 11.23 15.27
N THR A 209 -15.60 10.76 14.37
CA THR A 209 -15.26 9.74 13.38
C THR A 209 -15.10 10.40 12.02
N LEU A 210 -13.86 10.44 11.50
CA LEU A 210 -13.53 11.09 10.24
C LEU A 210 -13.65 10.09 9.08
N VAL A 211 -14.43 10.46 8.06
CA VAL A 211 -14.73 9.65 6.89
C VAL A 211 -14.51 10.47 5.61
N ASP A 212 -13.74 9.93 4.67
CA ASP A 212 -13.64 10.48 3.31
C ASP A 212 -14.81 9.92 2.46
N PRO A 213 -15.70 10.77 1.95
CA PRO A 213 -16.84 10.31 1.15
C PRO A 213 -16.43 9.70 -0.21
N THR A 214 -15.18 9.91 -0.63
CA THR A 214 -14.63 9.42 -1.91
C THR A 214 -13.90 8.08 -1.80
N ASP A 215 -13.83 7.51 -0.60
CA ASP A 215 -13.14 6.25 -0.33
C ASP A 215 -13.86 5.01 -0.92
N THR A 216 -13.17 3.86 -0.89
CA THR A 216 -13.56 2.60 -1.50
C THR A 216 -14.82 1.97 -0.89
N ALA A 217 -15.32 0.91 -1.55
CA ALA A 217 -16.39 0.07 -1.01
C ALA A 217 -16.01 -0.53 0.35
N THR A 218 -14.74 -0.91 0.51
CA THR A 218 -14.18 -1.44 1.77
C THR A 218 -14.36 -0.47 2.92
N THR A 219 -14.14 0.84 2.71
CA THR A 219 -14.35 1.86 3.76
C THR A 219 -15.81 1.90 4.23
N ARG A 220 -16.78 1.74 3.33
CA ARG A 220 -18.20 1.69 3.72
C ARG A 220 -18.51 0.50 4.63
N ASP A 221 -17.86 -0.63 4.40
CA ASP A 221 -18.04 -1.82 5.26
C ASP A 221 -17.32 -1.68 6.59
N LEU A 222 -16.13 -1.07 6.59
CA LEU A 222 -15.43 -0.73 7.83
C LEU A 222 -16.30 0.20 8.69
N LEU A 223 -17.04 1.13 8.08
CA LEU A 223 -17.97 2.00 8.78
C LEU A 223 -19.16 1.22 9.37
N ALA A 224 -19.70 0.26 8.65
CA ALA A 224 -20.77 -0.61 9.15
C ALA A 224 -20.27 -1.46 10.33
N GLU A 225 -19.07 -2.01 10.24
CA GLU A 225 -18.40 -2.75 11.32
C GLU A 225 -18.15 -1.85 12.55
N ALA A 226 -17.68 -0.60 12.32
CA ALA A 226 -17.45 0.37 13.37
C ALA A 226 -18.74 0.71 14.13
N ARG A 227 -19.85 0.90 13.42
CA ARG A 227 -21.17 1.17 14.05
C ARG A 227 -21.65 0.00 14.90
N ASP A 228 -21.52 -1.22 14.43
CA ASP A 228 -21.90 -2.42 15.17
C ASP A 228 -21.04 -2.58 16.45
N ALA A 229 -19.71 -2.46 16.31
CA ALA A 229 -18.79 -2.54 17.44
C ALA A 229 -19.01 -1.39 18.46
N ALA A 230 -19.21 -0.17 18.00
CA ALA A 230 -19.46 1.00 18.83
C ALA A 230 -20.74 0.84 19.65
N GLY A 231 -21.82 0.35 19.04
CA GLY A 231 -23.07 0.06 19.72
C GLY A 231 -22.91 -0.94 20.88
N LYS A 232 -22.12 -2.00 20.68
CA LYS A 232 -21.82 -3.02 21.70
C LYS A 232 -20.96 -2.47 22.84
N LEU A 233 -20.10 -1.49 22.56
CA LEU A 233 -19.14 -0.90 23.50
C LEU A 233 -19.69 0.36 24.23
N GLY A 234 -20.89 0.83 23.88
CA GLY A 234 -21.44 2.09 24.39
C GLY A 234 -20.64 3.31 23.91
N ILE A 235 -20.20 3.26 22.65
CA ILE A 235 -19.51 4.36 21.95
C ILE A 235 -20.51 5.00 20.97
N GLU A 236 -20.55 6.31 20.96
CA GLU A 236 -21.27 7.11 19.97
C GLU A 236 -20.25 7.61 18.92
N LEU A 237 -20.50 7.32 17.65
CA LEU A 237 -19.68 7.79 16.55
C LEU A 237 -20.29 9.08 15.97
N ASP A 238 -19.66 10.24 16.19
CA ASP A 238 -20.00 11.49 15.51
C ASP A 238 -19.31 11.51 14.14
N GLU A 239 -20.01 10.97 13.15
CA GLU A 239 -19.48 10.80 11.79
C GLU A 239 -19.44 12.14 11.05
N ARG A 240 -18.24 12.56 10.65
CA ARG A 240 -18.01 13.79 9.89
C ARG A 240 -17.23 13.50 8.63
N GLN A 241 -17.70 14.09 7.54
CA GLN A 241 -17.07 13.94 6.23
C GLN A 241 -16.03 15.03 5.98
N ALA A 242 -14.84 14.63 5.52
CA ALA A 242 -13.80 15.51 5.04
C ALA A 242 -12.98 14.76 3.97
N ALA A 243 -12.55 15.49 2.92
CA ALA A 243 -11.72 14.93 1.85
C ALA A 243 -10.44 15.75 1.61
N ASP A 244 -10.30 16.89 2.31
CA ASP A 244 -9.19 17.82 2.16
C ASP A 244 -8.92 18.61 3.45
N ASP A 245 -7.89 19.44 3.42
CA ASP A 245 -7.49 20.31 4.55
C ASP A 245 -8.59 21.26 5.00
N ALA A 246 -9.33 21.86 4.05
CA ALA A 246 -10.39 22.82 4.38
C ALA A 246 -11.58 22.13 5.05
N GLY A 247 -11.96 20.95 4.56
CA GLY A 247 -13.00 20.11 5.18
C GLY A 247 -12.62 19.67 6.60
N LEU A 248 -11.37 19.26 6.82
CA LEU A 248 -10.86 18.91 8.14
C LEU A 248 -10.90 20.12 9.10
N GLU A 249 -10.42 21.29 8.65
CA GLU A 249 -10.49 22.51 9.45
C GLU A 249 -11.94 22.86 9.82
N ALA A 250 -12.87 22.81 8.87
CA ALA A 250 -14.28 23.09 9.12
C ALA A 250 -14.89 22.13 10.13
N VAL A 251 -14.57 20.83 10.06
CA VAL A 251 -15.02 19.82 11.03
C VAL A 251 -14.55 20.19 12.43
N PHE A 252 -13.25 20.42 12.63
CA PHE A 252 -12.72 20.75 13.97
C PHE A 252 -13.20 22.10 14.50
N GLN A 253 -13.36 23.13 13.64
CA GLN A 253 -13.92 24.42 14.02
C GLN A 253 -15.38 24.33 14.45
N SER A 254 -16.14 23.37 13.93
CA SER A 254 -17.54 23.16 14.32
C SER A 254 -17.73 22.44 15.66
N LEU A 255 -16.65 21.87 16.23
CA LEU A 255 -16.71 21.14 17.50
C LEU A 255 -16.90 22.10 18.66
N LYS A 256 -17.92 21.84 19.46
CA LYS A 256 -18.09 22.51 20.75
C LYS A 256 -17.16 21.87 21.80
N PRO A 257 -16.67 22.62 22.79
CA PRO A 257 -15.91 22.04 23.89
C PRO A 257 -16.66 20.87 24.55
N GLY A 258 -16.01 19.72 24.70
CA GLY A 258 -16.60 18.51 25.29
C GLY A 258 -17.58 17.76 24.40
N ALA A 259 -17.70 18.11 23.11
CA ALA A 259 -18.56 17.38 22.17
C ALA A 259 -17.99 16.01 21.78
N ALA A 260 -16.66 15.83 21.83
CA ALA A 260 -15.98 14.58 21.56
C ALA A 260 -14.99 14.25 22.68
N ASP A 261 -14.76 12.96 22.89
CA ASP A 261 -13.79 12.41 23.87
C ASP A 261 -12.50 11.91 23.18
N GLY A 262 -12.52 11.77 21.85
CA GLY A 262 -11.39 11.36 21.04
C GLY A 262 -11.70 11.44 19.55
N VAL A 263 -10.67 11.19 18.73
CA VAL A 263 -10.76 11.19 17.27
C VAL A 263 -10.48 9.80 16.74
N PHE A 264 -11.40 9.26 15.97
CA PHE A 264 -11.28 7.99 15.27
C PHE A 264 -11.21 8.23 13.75
N ILE A 265 -10.08 7.90 13.13
CA ILE A 265 -9.89 8.10 11.69
C ILE A 265 -10.22 6.80 10.99
N LEU A 266 -11.42 6.68 10.41
CA LEU A 266 -11.85 5.45 9.76
C LEU A 266 -11.25 5.29 8.37
N SER A 267 -11.30 6.34 7.55
CA SER A 267 -10.93 6.29 6.15
C SER A 267 -9.43 6.13 5.92
N PRO A 268 -9.00 5.13 5.12
CA PRO A 268 -7.60 4.94 4.76
C PRO A 268 -6.97 6.18 4.13
N SER A 269 -7.68 6.85 3.20
CA SER A 269 -7.19 8.08 2.56
C SER A 269 -6.87 9.20 3.55
N LEU A 270 -7.71 9.40 4.58
CA LEU A 270 -7.47 10.41 5.61
C LEU A 270 -6.28 10.05 6.49
N ARG A 271 -6.15 8.77 6.86
CA ARG A 271 -5.03 8.26 7.65
C ARG A 271 -3.69 8.41 6.95
N LEU A 272 -3.66 8.20 5.65
CA LEU A 272 -2.44 8.26 4.85
C LEU A 272 -2.05 9.68 4.46
N ASN A 273 -3.04 10.50 4.09
CA ASN A 273 -2.78 11.77 3.43
C ASN A 273 -2.84 12.97 4.37
N PHE A 274 -3.56 12.84 5.50
CA PHE A 274 -3.88 13.98 6.37
C PHE A 274 -3.54 13.74 7.84
N SER A 275 -2.82 12.67 8.20
CA SER A 275 -2.49 12.35 9.60
C SER A 275 -1.85 13.51 10.34
N THR A 276 -0.84 14.18 9.76
CA THR A 276 -0.18 15.33 10.40
C THR A 276 -1.17 16.48 10.65
N LYS A 277 -2.05 16.76 9.70
CA LYS A 277 -3.08 17.81 9.84
C LYS A 277 -4.07 17.44 10.93
N ILE A 278 -4.58 16.21 10.91
CA ILE A 278 -5.56 15.73 11.91
C ILE A 278 -4.95 15.74 13.30
N LEU A 279 -3.71 15.26 13.45
CA LEU A 279 -3.01 15.28 14.74
C LEU A 279 -2.83 16.70 15.29
N GLY A 280 -2.47 17.66 14.43
CA GLY A 280 -2.36 19.07 14.82
C GLY A 280 -3.69 19.68 15.26
N LEU A 281 -4.78 19.43 14.51
CA LEU A 281 -6.12 19.91 14.85
C LEU A 281 -6.66 19.27 16.14
N ALA A 282 -6.45 17.96 16.30
CA ALA A 282 -6.84 17.24 17.51
C ALA A 282 -6.04 17.69 18.72
N ALA A 283 -4.74 17.99 18.57
CA ALA A 283 -3.93 18.55 19.65
C ALA A 283 -4.43 19.91 20.11
N ALA A 284 -4.79 20.79 19.17
CA ALA A 284 -5.39 22.09 19.49
C ALA A 284 -6.74 21.97 20.20
N ALA A 285 -7.51 20.91 19.91
CA ALA A 285 -8.77 20.59 20.56
C ALA A 285 -8.60 19.75 21.85
N ASN A 286 -7.38 19.43 22.26
CA ASN A 286 -7.04 18.56 23.40
C ASN A 286 -7.72 17.17 23.33
N LEU A 287 -7.78 16.58 22.12
CA LEU A 287 -8.40 15.29 21.88
C LEU A 287 -7.34 14.21 21.63
N PRO A 288 -7.46 13.01 22.23
CA PRO A 288 -6.68 11.84 21.88
C PRO A 288 -7.04 11.35 20.46
N VAL A 289 -6.05 10.85 19.73
CA VAL A 289 -6.22 10.29 18.39
C VAL A 289 -5.78 8.83 18.37
N GLN A 290 -6.56 7.99 17.70
CA GLN A 290 -6.13 6.67 17.26
C GLN A 290 -5.52 6.79 15.86
N ALA A 291 -4.33 6.27 15.68
CA ALA A 291 -3.65 6.19 14.38
C ALA A 291 -3.55 4.74 13.89
N HIS A 292 -3.11 4.57 12.65
CA HIS A 292 -2.97 3.24 12.04
C HIS A 292 -1.52 2.75 11.97
N ARG A 293 -0.53 3.62 12.26
CA ARG A 293 0.90 3.29 12.24
C ARG A 293 1.60 3.82 13.47
N LYS A 294 2.61 3.09 13.97
CA LYS A 294 3.41 3.47 15.14
C LYS A 294 4.20 4.77 14.95
N GLU A 295 4.56 5.12 13.71
CA GLU A 295 5.30 6.34 13.40
C GLU A 295 4.50 7.60 13.79
N TRP A 296 3.17 7.52 13.79
CA TRP A 296 2.29 8.60 14.26
C TRP A 296 2.16 8.67 15.79
N VAL A 297 2.60 7.62 16.48
CA VAL A 297 2.64 7.55 17.96
C VAL A 297 4.00 7.94 18.51
N ASP A 298 5.07 7.71 17.73
CA ASP A 298 6.45 7.99 18.10
C ASP A 298 6.67 9.50 18.33
N PRO A 299 7.02 9.93 19.57
CA PRO A 299 7.22 11.33 19.88
C PRO A 299 8.45 11.96 19.21
N GLN A 300 9.39 11.15 18.73
CA GLN A 300 10.56 11.64 17.99
C GLN A 300 10.19 11.99 16.53
N MET A 301 9.23 11.27 15.97
CA MET A 301 8.77 11.48 14.59
C MET A 301 7.62 12.49 14.51
N THR A 302 6.76 12.51 15.52
CA THR A 302 5.52 13.32 15.50
C THR A 302 5.35 14.09 16.81
N PRO A 303 5.62 15.42 16.83
CA PRO A 303 5.56 16.23 18.04
C PRO A 303 4.21 16.20 18.78
N HIS A 304 3.10 16.19 18.02
CA HIS A 304 1.74 16.03 18.55
C HIS A 304 1.19 14.66 18.15
N GLY A 305 1.87 13.60 18.59
CA GLY A 305 1.57 12.24 18.18
C GLY A 305 0.19 11.74 18.61
N ALA A 306 -0.24 10.65 18.02
CA ALA A 306 -1.43 9.93 18.42
C ALA A 306 -1.25 9.32 19.83
N LEU A 307 -2.36 9.07 20.53
CA LEU A 307 -2.36 8.38 21.80
C LEU A 307 -1.94 6.92 21.63
N PHE A 308 -2.49 6.28 20.60
CA PHE A 308 -2.13 4.91 20.26
C PHE A 308 -2.34 4.66 18.76
N SER A 309 -1.72 3.60 18.27
CA SER A 309 -2.02 3.03 16.97
C SER A 309 -2.28 1.54 17.09
N LEU A 310 -3.20 1.05 16.30
CA LEU A 310 -3.40 -0.37 16.05
C LEU A 310 -3.66 -0.53 14.55
N GLY A 311 -2.72 -1.09 13.83
CA GLY A 311 -2.81 -1.21 12.38
C GLY A 311 -1.74 -2.13 11.82
N VAL A 312 -1.75 -2.27 10.50
CA VAL A 312 -0.82 -3.17 9.82
C VAL A 312 0.60 -2.63 9.85
N ASP A 313 1.56 -3.50 10.18
CA ASP A 313 2.98 -3.22 9.98
C ASP A 313 3.29 -3.28 8.47
N VAL A 314 3.45 -2.10 7.85
CA VAL A 314 3.67 -1.99 6.40
C VAL A 314 5.12 -2.27 5.96
N GLY A 315 6.06 -2.40 6.89
CA GLY A 315 7.46 -2.71 6.58
C GLY A 315 7.59 -4.02 5.78
N PRO A 316 7.07 -5.16 6.27
CA PRO A 316 7.12 -6.44 5.56
C PRO A 316 6.43 -6.43 4.19
N VAL A 317 5.48 -5.52 3.95
CA VAL A 317 4.77 -5.39 2.66
C VAL A 317 5.74 -5.01 1.54
N GLY A 318 6.61 -4.03 1.76
CA GLY A 318 7.61 -3.64 0.74
C GLY A 318 8.60 -4.76 0.43
N THR A 319 9.12 -5.44 1.46
CA THR A 319 10.05 -6.57 1.28
C THR A 319 9.39 -7.73 0.51
N ALA A 320 8.13 -8.04 0.81
CA ALA A 320 7.38 -9.03 0.04
C ALA A 320 7.13 -8.56 -1.39
N GLY A 321 6.80 -7.27 -1.59
CA GLY A 321 6.64 -6.65 -2.91
C GLY A 321 7.86 -6.78 -3.80
N ALA A 322 9.08 -6.66 -3.24
CA ALA A 322 10.31 -6.84 -3.99
C ALA A 322 10.43 -8.24 -4.63
N ARG A 323 9.90 -9.27 -3.97
CA ARG A 323 9.88 -10.64 -4.51
C ARG A 323 8.92 -10.78 -5.69
N PHE A 324 7.78 -10.08 -5.67
CA PHE A 324 6.87 -10.03 -6.81
C PHE A 324 7.50 -9.31 -8.00
N VAL A 325 8.17 -8.17 -7.76
CA VAL A 325 8.93 -7.46 -8.79
C VAL A 325 9.98 -8.38 -9.40
N ASP A 326 10.79 -9.05 -8.58
CA ASP A 326 11.82 -10.01 -9.02
C ASP A 326 11.23 -11.14 -9.88
N SER A 327 10.15 -11.75 -9.39
CA SER A 327 9.52 -12.88 -10.11
C SER A 327 8.96 -12.45 -11.46
N ILE A 328 8.30 -11.30 -11.55
CA ILE A 328 7.71 -10.79 -12.78
C ILE A 328 8.80 -10.37 -13.78
N LEU A 329 9.83 -9.67 -13.32
CA LEU A 329 10.96 -9.29 -14.20
C LEU A 329 11.75 -10.51 -14.70
N LYS A 330 11.68 -11.64 -14.00
CA LYS A 330 12.21 -12.94 -14.44
C LYS A 330 11.25 -13.76 -15.31
N GLY A 331 10.08 -13.20 -15.66
CA GLY A 331 9.13 -13.79 -16.62
C GLY A 331 7.90 -14.46 -16.01
N ALA A 332 7.70 -14.45 -14.69
CA ALA A 332 6.48 -14.94 -14.08
C ALA A 332 5.27 -14.06 -14.47
N GLN A 333 4.12 -14.69 -14.70
CA GLN A 333 2.90 -13.95 -15.01
C GLN A 333 2.18 -13.55 -13.72
N PRO A 334 1.68 -12.31 -13.60
CA PRO A 334 0.92 -11.86 -12.42
C PRO A 334 -0.28 -12.76 -12.11
N ALA A 335 -0.96 -13.27 -13.14
CA ALA A 335 -2.11 -14.15 -13.01
C ALA A 335 -1.81 -15.45 -12.23
N ASP A 336 -0.57 -15.92 -12.30
CA ASP A 336 -0.10 -17.18 -11.70
C ASP A 336 0.59 -16.98 -10.35
N LEU A 337 0.75 -15.73 -9.91
CA LEU A 337 1.37 -15.38 -8.64
C LEU A 337 0.31 -15.08 -7.59
N PRO A 338 0.04 -15.98 -6.61
CA PRO A 338 -0.93 -15.72 -5.55
C PRO A 338 -0.63 -14.41 -4.82
N ALA A 339 -1.64 -13.59 -4.60
CA ALA A 339 -1.50 -12.38 -3.81
C ALA A 339 -1.20 -12.76 -2.35
N GLN A 340 -0.19 -12.12 -1.77
CA GLN A 340 0.30 -12.45 -0.44
C GLN A 340 -0.31 -11.55 0.62
N GLU A 341 -0.87 -12.15 1.69
CA GLU A 341 -1.25 -11.42 2.89
C GLU A 341 -0.04 -11.28 3.84
N VAL A 342 0.10 -10.09 4.44
CA VAL A 342 1.00 -9.84 5.58
C VAL A 342 0.12 -9.58 6.81
N PRO A 343 -0.09 -10.59 7.68
CA PRO A 343 -1.12 -10.55 8.71
C PRO A 343 -0.68 -9.80 9.98
N ARG A 344 0.49 -9.15 9.99
CA ARG A 344 1.01 -8.52 11.21
C ARG A 344 0.31 -7.20 11.50
N VAL A 345 -0.44 -7.19 12.60
CA VAL A 345 -0.99 -5.98 13.23
C VAL A 345 -0.09 -5.61 14.40
N GLU A 346 0.23 -4.33 14.55
CA GLU A 346 1.09 -3.81 15.61
C GLU A 346 0.33 -2.79 16.45
N PHE A 347 0.41 -2.92 17.78
CA PHE A 347 -0.16 -2.00 18.75
C PHE A 347 0.94 -1.15 19.37
N ALA A 348 0.92 0.16 19.12
CA ALA A 348 1.83 1.11 19.75
C ALA A 348 1.06 2.11 20.63
N LEU A 349 1.66 2.49 21.76
CA LEU A 349 1.06 3.35 22.78
C LEU A 349 2.04 4.45 23.21
N SER A 350 1.58 5.70 23.33
CA SER A 350 2.36 6.82 23.89
C SER A 350 1.91 7.16 25.30
N LEU A 351 2.75 6.87 26.28
CA LEU A 351 2.52 7.28 27.68
C LEU A 351 2.74 8.79 27.83
N ARG A 352 3.67 9.37 27.08
CA ARG A 352 3.86 10.81 27.04
C ARG A 352 2.60 11.54 26.61
N ARG A 353 1.99 11.10 25.47
CA ARG A 353 0.76 11.72 24.98
C ARG A 353 -0.41 11.50 25.91
N ALA A 354 -0.48 10.35 26.57
CA ALA A 354 -1.47 10.10 27.62
C ALA A 354 -1.31 11.11 28.77
N ALA A 355 -0.11 11.33 29.26
CA ALA A 355 0.18 12.29 30.33
C ALA A 355 -0.17 13.73 29.92
N GLU A 356 0.19 14.18 28.71
CA GLU A 356 -0.19 15.49 28.16
C GLU A 356 -1.71 15.70 28.15
N LEU A 357 -2.49 14.65 27.88
CA LEU A 357 -3.94 14.67 27.84
C LEU A 357 -4.61 14.42 29.22
N GLY A 358 -3.82 14.20 30.28
CA GLY A 358 -4.32 13.86 31.61
C GLY A 358 -4.96 12.46 31.65
N ILE A 359 -4.58 11.55 30.77
CA ILE A 359 -5.13 10.19 30.66
C ILE A 359 -4.22 9.22 31.41
N THR A 360 -4.80 8.45 32.34
CA THR A 360 -4.12 7.33 32.99
C THR A 360 -4.41 6.05 32.20
N VAL A 361 -3.39 5.50 31.54
CA VAL A 361 -3.55 4.25 30.78
C VAL A 361 -3.55 3.06 31.75
N PRO A 362 -4.60 2.20 31.71
CA PRO A 362 -4.67 1.01 32.57
C PRO A 362 -3.53 0.01 32.25
N GLU A 363 -3.02 -0.65 33.30
CA GLU A 363 -1.92 -1.62 33.15
C GLU A 363 -2.23 -2.75 32.15
N PRO A 364 -3.46 -3.34 32.12
CA PRO A 364 -3.81 -4.34 31.11
C PRO A 364 -3.69 -3.87 29.66
N VAL A 365 -3.85 -2.57 29.40
CA VAL A 365 -3.68 -1.99 28.04
C VAL A 365 -2.20 -1.85 27.71
N LYS A 366 -1.36 -1.42 28.66
CA LYS A 366 0.07 -1.31 28.45
C LYS A 366 0.72 -2.66 28.12
N ILE A 367 0.28 -3.73 28.78
CA ILE A 367 0.79 -5.11 28.55
C ILE A 367 0.38 -5.62 27.16
N GLN A 368 -0.71 -5.14 26.58
CA GLN A 368 -1.12 -5.53 25.23
C GLN A 368 -0.30 -4.83 24.13
N ALA A 369 0.36 -3.73 24.43
CA ALA A 369 1.10 -2.96 23.43
C ALA A 369 2.42 -3.67 23.04
N ASP A 370 2.66 -3.79 21.73
CA ASP A 370 3.93 -4.27 21.16
C ASP A 370 5.03 -3.23 21.36
N VAL A 371 4.67 -1.95 21.30
CA VAL A 371 5.58 -0.81 21.46
C VAL A 371 4.99 0.21 22.42
N VAL A 372 5.75 0.61 23.44
CA VAL A 372 5.36 1.66 24.38
C VAL A 372 6.39 2.79 24.33
N TYR A 373 5.93 3.97 23.96
CA TYR A 373 6.73 5.20 24.00
C TYR A 373 6.52 5.91 25.34
N PRO A 374 7.60 6.09 26.15
CA PRO A 374 7.53 6.69 27.47
C PRO A 374 7.19 8.19 27.45
#